data_ae9bfa52659d539d78282908b72d4669
#
_entry.id   ae9bfa52659d539d78282908b72d4669
#
_cell.length_a   1.000
_cell.length_b   1.000
_cell.length_c   1.000
_cell.angle_alpha   90.00
_cell.angle_beta   90.00
_cell.angle_gamma   90.00
#
_symmetry.space_group_name_H-M   'P 1'
#
loop_
_entity.id
_entity.type
_entity.pdbx_description
1 polymer ?
#
loop_
_entity_poly.entity_id
_entity_poly.type
_entity_poly.pdbx_seq_one_letter_code
_entity_poly.pdbx_strand_id
1 'polypeptide(L)'
;MGNVEELPGHPVGDDVETRLAVRLAELRAERGWSLEELARRSEISRSTLSRLERGEISPTAALLGRLCAVYQRTMSRLLAEVEPEPPRVVRAGAQAVWRDEASGFERRSVSPPHPGLRGEVVEGILRPGADIAYDGPPVPGLEQHIWVLEGAVEITADGHVHELEAGDCLRFRLWGRSRFRCPGPGPVRYALLVVLP
;
A
#
# COMPACT_ATOMS: atom_id res chain seq x y z
N MET A 1 25.96 -6.76 38.68
CA MET A 1 26.43 -5.93 37.59
C MET A 1 26.45 -6.84 36.36
N GLY A 2 25.37 -6.87 35.60
CA GLY A 2 25.26 -7.64 34.37
C GLY A 2 25.03 -6.66 33.23
N ASN A 3 25.95 -6.57 32.31
CA ASN A 3 25.86 -5.80 31.10
C ASN A 3 24.70 -6.34 30.26
N VAL A 4 23.72 -5.51 30.03
CA VAL A 4 22.72 -5.72 28.97
C VAL A 4 23.39 -5.23 27.68
N GLU A 5 23.86 -6.15 26.85
CA GLU A 5 24.28 -5.86 25.49
C GLU A 5 23.06 -5.39 24.72
N GLU A 6 23.02 -4.10 24.39
CA GLU A 6 22.10 -3.54 23.41
C GLU A 6 22.43 -4.13 22.03
N LEU A 7 21.54 -4.98 21.55
CA LEU A 7 21.57 -5.41 20.15
C LEU A 7 21.30 -4.21 19.24
N PRO A 8 22.14 -3.94 18.23
CA PRO A 8 21.92 -2.82 17.31
C PRO A 8 20.62 -3.06 16.56
N GLY A 9 19.63 -2.16 16.76
CA GLY A 9 18.40 -2.11 16.00
C GLY A 9 18.72 -1.88 14.51
N HIS A 10 18.59 -2.91 13.69
CA HIS A 10 18.55 -2.74 12.24
C HIS A 10 17.27 -1.98 11.91
N PRO A 11 17.31 -0.94 11.06
CA PRO A 11 16.10 -0.27 10.59
C PRO A 11 15.31 -1.26 9.73
N VAL A 12 14.18 -1.69 10.24
CA VAL A 12 13.27 -2.68 9.60
C VAL A 12 12.78 -2.19 8.22
N GLY A 13 12.92 -0.89 7.93
CA GLY A 13 12.51 -0.28 6.66
C GLY A 13 13.38 -0.68 5.45
N ASP A 14 14.70 -0.66 5.59
CA ASP A 14 15.64 -0.91 4.47
C ASP A 14 15.53 -2.33 3.91
N ASP A 15 15.19 -3.30 4.75
CA ASP A 15 15.08 -4.70 4.35
C ASP A 15 13.80 -4.98 3.51
N VAL A 16 12.66 -4.36 3.87
CA VAL A 16 11.40 -4.52 3.13
C VAL A 16 11.49 -3.88 1.74
N GLU A 17 12.09 -2.69 1.64
CA GLU A 17 12.26 -2.00 0.36
C GLU A 17 13.18 -2.77 -0.60
N THR A 18 14.27 -3.31 -0.08
CA THR A 18 15.18 -4.15 -0.87
C THR A 18 14.49 -5.41 -1.37
N ARG A 19 13.74 -6.11 -0.51
CA ARG A 19 12.97 -7.30 -0.90
C ARG A 19 11.88 -6.96 -1.90
N LEU A 20 11.21 -5.82 -1.75
CA LEU A 20 10.20 -5.34 -2.69
C LEU A 20 10.80 -5.08 -4.08
N ALA A 21 11.98 -4.44 -4.15
CA ALA A 21 12.68 -4.20 -5.40
C ALA A 21 12.99 -5.52 -6.14
N VAL A 22 13.53 -6.50 -5.43
CA VAL A 22 13.80 -7.84 -5.97
C VAL A 22 12.50 -8.50 -6.44
N ARG A 23 11.44 -8.45 -5.64
CA ARG A 23 10.14 -9.06 -5.98
C ARG A 23 9.51 -8.43 -7.22
N LEU A 24 9.61 -7.12 -7.41
CA LEU A 24 9.14 -6.44 -8.61
C LEU A 24 9.88 -6.91 -9.87
N ALA A 25 11.21 -7.08 -9.79
CA ALA A 25 12.01 -7.62 -10.88
C ALA A 25 11.62 -9.08 -11.23
N GLU A 26 11.38 -9.92 -10.21
CA GLU A 26 10.92 -11.29 -10.39
C GLU A 26 9.55 -11.34 -11.07
N LEU A 27 8.57 -10.55 -10.60
CA LEU A 27 7.21 -10.49 -11.17
C LEU A 27 7.24 -10.08 -12.65
N ARG A 28 8.13 -9.17 -13.03
CA ARG A 28 8.33 -8.81 -14.44
C ARG A 28 8.91 -9.99 -15.22
N ALA A 29 9.94 -10.63 -14.68
CA ALA A 29 10.60 -11.76 -15.32
C ALA A 29 9.68 -12.99 -15.47
N GLU A 30 8.87 -13.31 -14.43
CA GLU A 30 7.86 -14.38 -14.46
C GLU A 30 6.86 -14.21 -15.63
N ARG A 31 6.60 -12.97 -16.06
CA ARG A 31 5.73 -12.63 -17.18
C ARG A 31 6.47 -12.53 -18.52
N GLY A 32 7.78 -12.71 -18.52
CA GLY A 32 8.61 -12.57 -19.71
C GLY A 32 8.67 -11.14 -20.26
N TRP A 33 8.40 -10.12 -19.42
CA TRP A 33 8.38 -8.74 -19.90
C TRP A 33 9.75 -8.08 -19.81
N SER A 34 10.10 -7.30 -20.84
CA SER A 34 11.20 -6.35 -20.76
C SER A 34 10.81 -5.13 -19.90
N LEU A 35 11.79 -4.33 -19.50
CA LEU A 35 11.51 -3.04 -18.84
C LEU A 35 10.70 -2.09 -19.73
N GLU A 36 10.91 -2.15 -21.05
CA GLU A 36 10.13 -1.38 -22.02
C GLU A 36 8.66 -1.80 -22.04
N GLU A 37 8.40 -3.12 -22.02
CA GLU A 37 7.05 -3.64 -21.99
C GLU A 37 6.33 -3.29 -20.69
N LEU A 38 7.01 -3.39 -19.54
CA LEU A 38 6.45 -2.98 -18.26
C LEU A 38 6.20 -1.46 -18.24
N ALA A 39 7.10 -0.65 -18.79
CA ALA A 39 6.93 0.80 -18.87
C ALA A 39 5.68 1.17 -19.69
N ARG A 40 5.47 0.51 -20.82
CA ARG A 40 4.28 0.71 -21.66
C ARG A 40 2.98 0.34 -20.93
N ARG A 41 2.98 -0.75 -20.15
CA ARG A 41 1.80 -1.24 -19.41
C ARG A 41 1.46 -0.42 -18.17
N SER A 42 2.49 0.06 -17.47
CA SER A 42 2.34 0.77 -16.20
C SER A 42 2.33 2.28 -16.32
N GLU A 43 2.65 2.79 -17.52
CA GLU A 43 2.85 4.23 -17.76
C GLU A 43 3.93 4.86 -16.86
N ILE A 44 4.88 4.03 -16.40
CA ILE A 44 6.04 4.44 -15.61
C ILE A 44 7.25 4.42 -16.53
N SER A 45 8.12 5.44 -16.43
CA SER A 45 9.31 5.50 -17.30
C SER A 45 10.22 4.27 -17.08
N ARG A 46 10.85 3.78 -18.15
CA ARG A 46 11.82 2.67 -18.08
C ARG A 46 12.94 2.96 -17.07
N SER A 47 13.41 4.20 -17.01
CA SER A 47 14.47 4.61 -16.07
C SER A 47 14.00 4.52 -14.61
N THR A 48 12.77 4.95 -14.32
CA THR A 48 12.18 4.83 -12.98
C THR A 48 12.02 3.35 -12.58
N LEU A 49 11.49 2.52 -13.48
CA LEU A 49 11.35 1.07 -13.23
C LEU A 49 12.70 0.40 -12.95
N SER A 50 13.71 0.72 -13.75
CA SER A 50 15.06 0.19 -13.54
C SER A 50 15.64 0.57 -12.19
N ARG A 51 15.42 1.81 -11.73
CA ARG A 51 15.87 2.27 -10.42
C ARG A 51 15.09 1.61 -9.27
N LEU A 52 13.78 1.42 -9.44
CA LEU A 52 12.95 0.71 -8.47
C LEU A 52 13.41 -0.75 -8.30
N GLU A 53 13.63 -1.47 -9.40
CA GLU A 53 14.06 -2.87 -9.37
C GLU A 53 15.49 -3.06 -8.82
N ARG A 54 16.33 -2.01 -8.86
CA ARG A 54 17.65 -2.02 -8.20
C ARG A 54 17.63 -1.51 -6.76
N GLY A 55 16.46 -1.12 -6.23
CA GLY A 55 16.35 -0.57 -4.89
C GLY A 55 16.99 0.82 -4.71
N GLU A 56 17.24 1.55 -5.80
CA GLU A 56 17.85 2.89 -5.76
C GLU A 56 16.87 3.99 -5.37
N ILE A 57 15.58 3.71 -5.48
CA ILE A 57 14.49 4.60 -5.07
C ILE A 57 13.34 3.77 -4.49
N SER A 58 12.66 4.32 -3.50
CA SER A 58 11.42 3.76 -2.96
C SER A 58 10.24 4.14 -3.86
N PRO A 59 9.27 3.23 -4.11
CA PRO A 59 8.09 3.58 -4.87
C PRO A 59 7.15 4.48 -4.05
N THR A 60 6.58 5.50 -4.70
CA THR A 60 5.45 6.23 -4.11
C THR A 60 4.19 5.36 -4.12
N ALA A 61 3.18 5.73 -3.31
CA ALA A 61 1.90 5.02 -3.28
C ALA A 61 1.24 4.94 -4.67
N ALA A 62 1.30 6.03 -5.44
CA ALA A 62 0.76 6.08 -6.80
C ALA A 62 1.52 5.15 -7.76
N LEU A 63 2.85 5.13 -7.72
CA LEU A 63 3.66 4.22 -8.53
C LEU A 63 3.39 2.76 -8.16
N LEU A 64 3.34 2.45 -6.86
CA LEU A 64 3.04 1.11 -6.39
C LEU A 64 1.62 0.68 -6.79
N GLY A 65 0.65 1.59 -6.74
CA GLY A 65 -0.71 1.35 -7.22
C GLY A 65 -0.77 0.96 -8.70
N ARG A 66 -0.02 1.67 -9.58
CA ARG A 66 0.08 1.33 -11.03
C ARG A 66 0.69 -0.05 -11.26
N LEU A 67 1.77 -0.37 -10.54
CA LEU A 67 2.38 -1.71 -10.62
C LEU A 67 1.42 -2.80 -10.13
N CYS A 68 0.71 -2.56 -9.02
CA CYS A 68 -0.31 -3.47 -8.51
C CYS A 68 -1.40 -3.74 -9.56
N ALA A 69 -1.89 -2.70 -10.25
CA ALA A 69 -2.88 -2.82 -11.31
C ALA A 69 -2.35 -3.68 -12.48
N VAL A 70 -1.13 -3.43 -12.96
CA VAL A 70 -0.51 -4.20 -14.04
C VAL A 70 -0.29 -5.66 -13.66
N TYR A 71 0.10 -5.91 -12.41
CA TYR A 71 0.31 -7.25 -11.89
C TYR A 71 -0.98 -7.92 -11.38
N GLN A 72 -2.12 -7.20 -11.34
CA GLN A 72 -3.40 -7.68 -10.82
C GLN A 72 -3.29 -8.19 -9.38
N ARG A 73 -2.62 -7.42 -8.52
CA ARG A 73 -2.40 -7.72 -7.11
C ARG A 73 -2.78 -6.54 -6.25
N THR A 74 -3.33 -6.78 -5.07
CA THR A 74 -3.46 -5.71 -4.08
C THR A 74 -2.08 -5.30 -3.56
N MET A 75 -1.96 -4.08 -3.08
CA MET A 75 -0.73 -3.61 -2.44
C MET A 75 -0.38 -4.49 -1.24
N SER A 76 -1.38 -4.92 -0.45
CA SER A 76 -1.20 -5.84 0.66
C SER A 76 -0.58 -7.17 0.23
N ARG A 77 -1.08 -7.75 -0.88
CA ARG A 77 -0.54 -9.01 -1.40
C ARG A 77 0.88 -8.87 -1.88
N LEU A 78 1.17 -7.78 -2.60
CA LEU A 78 2.53 -7.53 -3.08
C LEU A 78 3.52 -7.38 -1.92
N LEU A 79 3.14 -6.65 -0.86
CA LEU A 79 3.98 -6.47 0.33
C LEU A 79 4.09 -7.78 1.13
N ALA A 80 3.01 -8.54 1.27
CA ALA A 80 3.04 -9.83 1.98
C ALA A 80 3.92 -10.89 1.28
N GLU A 81 4.15 -10.80 -0.04
CA GLU A 81 5.06 -11.72 -0.75
C GLU A 81 6.53 -11.54 -0.37
N VAL A 82 6.87 -10.39 0.21
CA VAL A 82 8.25 -10.09 0.66
C VAL A 82 8.41 -10.24 2.18
N GLU A 83 7.38 -10.71 2.86
CA GLU A 83 7.34 -10.94 4.31
C GLU A 83 7.09 -12.42 4.61
N PRO A 84 7.52 -12.92 5.79
CA PRO A 84 7.17 -14.27 6.23
C PRO A 84 5.65 -14.44 6.38
N GLU A 85 5.14 -15.67 6.21
CA GLU A 85 3.71 -15.97 6.39
C GLU A 85 3.24 -15.49 7.76
N PRO A 86 2.18 -14.64 7.83
CA PRO A 86 1.75 -14.03 9.06
C PRO A 86 1.10 -15.07 9.98
N PRO A 87 1.37 -15.03 11.29
CA PRO A 87 0.71 -15.91 12.25
C PRO A 87 -0.78 -15.53 12.38
N ARG A 88 -1.59 -16.46 12.90
CA ARG A 88 -3.03 -16.19 13.15
C ARG A 88 -3.29 -14.97 14.04
N VAL A 89 -2.38 -14.68 14.95
CA VAL A 89 -2.41 -13.47 15.80
C VAL A 89 -1.25 -12.58 15.39
N VAL A 90 -1.54 -11.48 14.70
CA VAL A 90 -0.56 -10.46 14.33
C VAL A 90 -0.51 -9.40 15.42
N ARG A 91 0.51 -9.45 16.26
CA ARG A 91 0.69 -8.48 17.35
C ARG A 91 1.01 -7.09 16.79
N ALA A 92 0.55 -6.03 17.45
CA ALA A 92 0.74 -4.64 16.98
C ALA A 92 2.21 -4.31 16.63
N GLY A 93 3.15 -4.75 17.45
CA GLY A 93 4.59 -4.54 17.19
C GLY A 93 5.17 -5.37 16.04
N ALA A 94 4.42 -6.37 15.53
CA ALA A 94 4.81 -7.19 14.38
C ALA A 94 4.05 -6.83 13.09
N GLN A 95 3.17 -5.81 13.13
CA GLN A 95 2.46 -5.33 11.95
C GLN A 95 3.40 -4.51 11.09
N ALA A 96 3.60 -4.97 9.86
CA ALA A 96 4.46 -4.27 8.92
C ALA A 96 3.92 -2.87 8.60
N VAL A 97 4.83 -1.90 8.56
CA VAL A 97 4.52 -0.51 8.22
C VAL A 97 5.31 -0.11 6.98
N TRP A 98 4.58 0.33 5.98
CA TRP A 98 5.16 0.95 4.79
C TRP A 98 4.86 2.45 4.77
N ARG A 99 5.82 3.26 4.37
CA ARG A 99 5.73 4.72 4.33
C ARG A 99 6.05 5.27 2.96
N ASP A 100 5.25 6.22 2.53
CA ASP A 100 5.55 7.11 1.42
C ASP A 100 5.73 8.52 2.00
N GLU A 101 6.98 8.88 2.28
CA GLU A 101 7.31 10.19 2.85
C GLU A 101 6.98 11.34 1.89
N ALA A 102 7.01 11.09 0.57
CA ALA A 102 6.74 12.12 -0.42
C ALA A 102 5.26 12.52 -0.45
N SER A 103 4.34 11.57 -0.29
CA SER A 103 2.90 11.84 -0.24
C SER A 103 2.36 12.02 1.19
N GLY A 104 3.18 11.78 2.21
CA GLY A 104 2.74 11.83 3.60
C GLY A 104 1.80 10.68 3.98
N PHE A 105 1.93 9.52 3.31
CA PHE A 105 1.11 8.35 3.56
C PHE A 105 1.87 7.26 4.33
N GLU A 106 1.26 6.78 5.39
CA GLU A 106 1.70 5.59 6.10
C GLU A 106 0.61 4.51 6.00
N ARG A 107 1.04 3.28 5.76
CA ARG A 107 0.19 2.10 5.65
C ARG A 107 0.70 1.01 6.59
N ARG A 108 -0.14 0.59 7.52
CA ARG A 108 0.13 -0.53 8.44
C ARG A 108 -0.71 -1.74 8.06
N SER A 109 -0.09 -2.89 7.93
CA SER A 109 -0.75 -4.17 7.65
C SER A 109 -1.26 -4.80 8.95
N VAL A 110 -2.51 -4.51 9.33
CA VAL A 110 -3.12 -4.99 10.57
C VAL A 110 -3.51 -6.46 10.46
N SER A 111 -4.18 -6.83 9.36
CA SER A 111 -4.45 -8.21 8.98
C SER A 111 -3.93 -8.42 7.57
N PRO A 112 -2.68 -8.87 7.41
CA PRO A 112 -2.09 -9.10 6.10
C PRO A 112 -2.79 -10.24 5.35
N PRO A 113 -2.60 -10.36 4.03
CA PRO A 113 -3.09 -11.49 3.26
C PRO A 113 -2.66 -12.81 3.88
N HIS A 114 -3.60 -13.76 3.94
CA HIS A 114 -3.32 -15.09 4.44
C HIS A 114 -4.02 -16.12 3.53
N PRO A 115 -3.37 -17.28 3.21
CA PRO A 115 -4.02 -18.35 2.48
C PRO A 115 -5.35 -18.77 3.12
N GLY A 116 -6.41 -18.82 2.31
CA GLY A 116 -7.75 -19.15 2.79
C GLY A 116 -8.57 -17.99 3.37
N LEU A 117 -8.00 -16.79 3.53
CA LEU A 117 -8.73 -15.59 3.89
C LEU A 117 -8.90 -14.67 2.69
N ARG A 118 -10.10 -14.12 2.50
CA ARG A 118 -10.41 -13.18 1.41
C ARG A 118 -10.25 -11.73 1.81
N GLY A 119 -10.37 -11.44 3.09
CA GLY A 119 -10.32 -10.10 3.65
C GLY A 119 -8.94 -9.74 4.19
N GLU A 120 -8.57 -8.47 4.03
CA GLU A 120 -7.38 -7.85 4.57
C GLU A 120 -7.78 -6.61 5.36
N VAL A 121 -7.05 -6.29 6.42
CA VAL A 121 -7.27 -5.05 7.18
C VAL A 121 -6.00 -4.21 7.16
N VAL A 122 -6.15 -2.99 6.74
CA VAL A 122 -5.08 -2.00 6.65
C VAL A 122 -5.45 -0.79 7.49
N GLU A 123 -4.52 -0.28 8.27
CA GLU A 123 -4.62 1.06 8.84
C GLU A 123 -3.88 2.03 7.91
N GLY A 124 -4.58 3.08 7.47
CA GLY A 124 -4.01 4.17 6.71
C GLY A 124 -3.91 5.43 7.55
N ILE A 125 -2.79 6.14 7.44
CA ILE A 125 -2.58 7.46 8.03
C ILE A 125 -2.16 8.40 6.91
N LEU A 126 -2.89 9.51 6.76
CA LEU A 126 -2.53 10.59 5.85
C LEU A 126 -2.14 11.83 6.67
N ARG A 127 -0.99 12.41 6.39
CA ARG A 127 -0.57 13.69 6.97
C ARG A 127 -1.37 14.85 6.36
N PRO A 128 -1.49 15.98 7.04
CA PRO A 128 -2.10 17.19 6.48
C PRO A 128 -1.54 17.52 5.09
N GLY A 129 -2.43 17.78 4.13
CA GLY A 129 -2.06 18.07 2.74
C GLY A 129 -1.75 16.86 1.87
N ALA A 130 -1.77 15.65 2.40
CA ALA A 130 -1.60 14.43 1.59
C ALA A 130 -2.69 14.33 0.51
N ASP A 131 -2.28 13.93 -0.68
CA ASP A 131 -3.13 13.81 -1.87
C ASP A 131 -2.63 12.65 -2.74
N ILE A 132 -3.36 11.54 -2.74
CA ILE A 132 -2.95 10.31 -3.41
C ILE A 132 -4.04 9.90 -4.38
N ALA A 133 -3.68 9.78 -5.66
CA ALA A 133 -4.57 9.34 -6.72
C ALA A 133 -4.14 7.97 -7.26
N TYR A 134 -5.15 7.12 -7.52
CA TYR A 134 -4.99 5.84 -8.18
C TYR A 134 -5.80 5.83 -9.46
N ASP A 135 -5.17 5.49 -10.58
CA ASP A 135 -5.78 5.51 -11.91
C ASP A 135 -6.77 4.37 -12.14
N GLY A 136 -6.74 3.35 -11.31
CA GLY A 136 -7.68 2.23 -11.35
C GLY A 136 -7.46 1.23 -10.22
N PRO A 137 -8.39 0.25 -10.06
CA PRO A 137 -8.25 -0.78 -9.07
C PRO A 137 -7.14 -1.77 -9.46
N PRO A 138 -6.39 -2.31 -8.48
CA PRO A 138 -5.45 -3.40 -8.73
C PRO A 138 -6.16 -4.69 -9.18
N VAL A 139 -7.38 -4.89 -8.69
CA VAL A 139 -8.29 -5.97 -9.08
C VAL A 139 -9.68 -5.38 -9.31
N PRO A 140 -10.25 -5.51 -10.51
CA PRO A 140 -11.59 -4.98 -10.80
C PRO A 140 -12.65 -5.57 -9.86
N GLY A 141 -13.54 -4.72 -9.34
CA GLY A 141 -14.60 -5.14 -8.43
C GLY A 141 -14.15 -5.41 -6.99
N LEU A 142 -12.93 -5.00 -6.65
CA LEU A 142 -12.41 -5.05 -5.29
C LEU A 142 -13.37 -4.34 -4.33
N GLU A 143 -13.85 -5.04 -3.31
CA GLU A 143 -14.70 -4.45 -2.29
C GLU A 143 -13.85 -3.72 -1.25
N GLN A 144 -14.24 -2.51 -0.92
CA GLN A 144 -13.57 -1.68 0.07
C GLN A 144 -14.56 -1.12 1.08
N HIS A 145 -14.18 -1.16 2.36
CA HIS A 145 -14.84 -0.46 3.44
C HIS A 145 -13.80 0.42 4.12
N ILE A 146 -14.03 1.72 4.14
CA ILE A 146 -13.13 2.71 4.73
C ILE A 146 -13.84 3.31 5.93
N TRP A 147 -13.35 2.98 7.12
CA TRP A 147 -13.88 3.49 8.38
C TRP A 147 -12.91 4.51 8.95
N VAL A 148 -13.34 5.75 9.06
CA VAL A 148 -12.53 6.84 9.61
C VAL A 148 -12.48 6.70 11.14
N LEU A 149 -11.29 6.58 11.67
CA LEU A 149 -11.04 6.43 13.11
C LEU A 149 -10.75 7.77 13.79
N GLU A 150 -10.02 8.65 13.09
CA GLU A 150 -9.62 9.97 13.59
C GLU A 150 -9.48 10.95 12.41
N GLY A 151 -9.83 12.23 12.64
CA GLY A 151 -9.70 13.28 11.65
C GLY A 151 -10.78 13.27 10.57
N ALA A 152 -10.48 13.87 9.42
CA ALA A 152 -11.38 13.96 8.28
C ALA A 152 -10.64 13.68 6.97
N VAL A 153 -11.28 12.98 6.06
CA VAL A 153 -10.73 12.60 4.75
C VAL A 153 -11.72 12.87 3.64
N GLU A 154 -11.23 13.35 2.52
CA GLU A 154 -11.98 13.42 1.26
C GLU A 154 -11.58 12.21 0.39
N ILE A 155 -12.56 11.40 0.02
CA ILE A 155 -12.35 10.23 -0.83
C ILE A 155 -13.15 10.40 -2.12
N THR A 156 -12.46 10.36 -3.26
CA THR A 156 -13.13 10.27 -4.56
C THR A 156 -13.13 8.80 -5.00
N ALA A 157 -14.32 8.27 -5.29
CA ALA A 157 -14.50 6.92 -5.83
C ALA A 157 -15.56 6.97 -6.93
N ASP A 158 -15.29 6.33 -8.07
CA ASP A 158 -16.18 6.27 -9.23
C ASP A 158 -16.72 7.65 -9.67
N GLY A 159 -15.87 8.69 -9.57
CA GLY A 159 -16.19 10.07 -9.94
C GLY A 159 -16.99 10.87 -8.91
N HIS A 160 -17.34 10.29 -7.77
CA HIS A 160 -18.05 10.96 -6.68
C HIS A 160 -17.08 11.29 -5.53
N VAL A 161 -17.22 12.50 -5.00
CA VAL A 161 -16.47 12.97 -3.84
C VAL A 161 -17.27 12.72 -2.57
N HIS A 162 -16.64 12.10 -1.59
CA HIS A 162 -17.20 11.81 -0.26
C HIS A 162 -16.33 12.48 0.79
N GLU A 163 -16.91 13.37 1.57
CA GLU A 163 -16.27 13.95 2.76
C GLU A 163 -16.68 13.12 3.97
N LEU A 164 -15.69 12.60 4.70
CA LEU A 164 -15.91 11.69 5.81
C LEU A 164 -15.21 12.21 7.06
N GLU A 165 -15.87 12.10 8.19
CA GLU A 165 -15.35 12.44 9.51
C GLU A 165 -15.18 11.19 10.37
N ALA A 166 -14.54 11.36 11.53
CA ALA A 166 -14.36 10.26 12.48
C ALA A 166 -15.69 9.58 12.84
N GLY A 167 -15.75 8.26 12.69
CA GLY A 167 -16.92 7.42 12.88
C GLY A 167 -17.63 7.03 11.57
N ASP A 168 -17.45 7.79 10.49
CA ASP A 168 -18.07 7.49 9.22
C ASP A 168 -17.45 6.27 8.53
N CYS A 169 -18.26 5.58 7.72
CA CYS A 169 -17.81 4.46 6.92
C CYS A 169 -18.32 4.56 5.47
N LEU A 170 -17.39 4.66 4.52
CA LEU A 170 -17.66 4.54 3.09
C LEU A 170 -17.41 3.10 2.65
N ARG A 171 -18.39 2.52 1.95
CA ARG A 171 -18.28 1.16 1.40
C ARG A 171 -18.66 1.14 -0.08
N PHE A 172 -17.84 0.49 -0.91
CA PHE A 172 -18.06 0.43 -2.34
C PHE A 172 -17.28 -0.70 -2.99
N ARG A 173 -17.60 -1.02 -4.24
CA ARG A 173 -16.76 -1.83 -5.12
C ARG A 173 -16.00 -0.91 -6.04
N LEU A 174 -14.67 -1.06 -6.05
CA LEU A 174 -13.78 -0.22 -6.83
C LEU A 174 -13.70 -0.73 -8.27
N TRP A 175 -14.20 0.07 -9.21
CA TRP A 175 -14.15 -0.22 -10.64
C TRP A 175 -13.28 0.76 -11.43
N GLY A 176 -13.13 1.96 -10.92
CA GLY A 176 -12.47 3.07 -11.58
C GLY A 176 -11.37 3.70 -10.74
N ARG A 177 -11.14 4.97 -11.01
CA ARG A 177 -10.17 5.80 -10.29
C ARG A 177 -10.62 6.06 -8.86
N SER A 178 -9.63 6.21 -7.98
CA SER A 178 -9.87 6.67 -6.61
C SER A 178 -8.83 7.69 -6.19
N ARG A 179 -9.19 8.55 -5.25
CA ARG A 179 -8.30 9.57 -4.69
C ARG A 179 -8.58 9.73 -3.20
N PHE A 180 -7.53 9.90 -2.44
CA PHE A 180 -7.58 10.11 -1.00
C PHE A 180 -6.87 11.41 -0.66
N ARG A 181 -7.56 12.32 0.02
CA ARG A 181 -7.01 13.64 0.42
C ARG A 181 -7.22 13.87 1.90
N CYS A 182 -6.22 14.45 2.56
CA CYS A 182 -6.31 14.96 3.91
C CYS A 182 -6.36 16.51 3.86
N PRO A 183 -7.56 17.12 3.77
CA PRO A 183 -7.68 18.58 3.63
C PRO A 183 -7.53 19.32 4.95
N GLY A 184 -7.64 18.63 6.08
CA GLY A 184 -7.64 19.22 7.41
C GLY A 184 -6.24 19.61 7.92
N PRO A 185 -6.17 20.36 9.04
CA PRO A 185 -4.91 20.75 9.66
C PRO A 185 -4.25 19.60 10.45
N GLY A 186 -5.00 18.55 10.77
CA GLY A 186 -4.53 17.36 11.47
C GLY A 186 -4.48 16.13 10.56
N PRO A 187 -3.74 15.09 10.96
CA PRO A 187 -3.70 13.85 10.23
C PRO A 187 -5.05 13.13 10.30
N VAL A 188 -5.33 12.31 9.30
CA VAL A 188 -6.45 11.36 9.34
C VAL A 188 -5.94 9.95 9.52
N ARG A 189 -6.65 9.17 10.34
CA ARG A 189 -6.42 7.73 10.53
C ARG A 189 -7.70 6.97 10.20
N TYR A 190 -7.58 5.95 9.37
CA TYR A 190 -8.72 5.13 8.95
C TYR A 190 -8.36 3.64 8.89
N ALA A 191 -9.34 2.78 9.10
CA ALA A 191 -9.25 1.37 8.78
C ALA A 191 -9.83 1.13 7.38
N LEU A 192 -9.06 0.43 6.53
CA LEU A 192 -9.47 -0.01 5.21
C LEU A 192 -9.57 -1.54 5.23
N LEU A 193 -10.80 -2.05 5.06
CA LEU A 193 -11.03 -3.46 4.79
C LEU A 193 -11.07 -3.64 3.27
N VAL A 194 -10.25 -4.57 2.78
CA VAL A 194 -10.18 -4.96 1.38
C VAL A 194 -10.65 -6.39 1.27
N VAL A 195 -11.67 -6.64 0.45
CA VAL A 195 -12.18 -7.98 0.19
C VAL A 195 -12.04 -8.31 -1.29
N LEU A 196 -11.34 -9.40 -1.58
CA LEU A 196 -11.16 -9.87 -2.96
C LEU A 196 -12.46 -10.48 -3.50
N PRO A 197 -12.79 -10.22 -4.78
CA PRO A 197 -13.97 -10.80 -5.42
C PRO A 197 -13.94 -12.33 -5.51
#